data_be5ba9cb7016696ec72cb5a4eb138ebc
#
_entry.id   be5ba9cb7016696ec72cb5a4eb138ebc
#
_cell.length_a   1.000
_cell.length_b   1.000
_cell.length_c   1.000
_cell.angle_alpha   90.00
_cell.angle_beta   90.00
_cell.angle_gamma   90.00
#
_symmetry.space_group_name_H-M   'P 1'
#
loop_
_entity.id
_entity.type
_entity.pdbx_description
1 polymer ?
#
loop_
_entity_poly.entity_id
_entity_poly.type
_entity_poly.pdbx_seq_one_letter_code
_entity_poly.pdbx_strand_id
1 'polypeptide(L)'
;MSHYNLILDSDSYKTSHWLQLPNSSDFKTSNIFSYLESRGGKYPETIFFGLQYLLKEYLSKPVTMENVEEAKEIAALHGVPFNYDGWKYIVEQLGGKIPVRIRAVPEGTKVPNQNVLMTCESTDPNVPWITTYIETLLMRTWYPITVCTQSYTIKQLILKYLTKTSEDPQAEIAFKLHDFGCRGVSSYESAAWGGASHLVNFMGTDTLPALMMARNYYHCPMAGFSIPAAEHSTITSWGRENEVEAYRNMLKQYGGEGKILAVVSDSYDIFYACEHIWGEQLKQEVIDSKATVVIRPDSGHPATVVHTC
;
A
#
# COMPACT_ATOMS: atom_id res chain seq x y z
N MET A 1 -21.50 -2.08 8.63
CA MET A 1 -20.91 -1.25 7.54
C MET A 1 -21.97 -1.18 6.45
N SER A 2 -22.29 0.02 5.95
CA SER A 2 -23.19 0.20 4.82
C SER A 2 -22.69 -0.66 3.65
N HIS A 3 -23.61 -1.25 2.91
CA HIS A 3 -23.28 -1.98 1.69
C HIS A 3 -22.51 -1.06 0.75
N TYR A 4 -21.32 -1.48 0.27
CA TYR A 4 -20.58 -0.73 -0.75
C TYR A 4 -21.41 -0.66 -2.03
N ASN A 5 -21.55 0.53 -2.59
CA ASN A 5 -22.26 0.77 -3.83
C ASN A 5 -21.31 1.42 -4.85
N LEU A 6 -20.90 0.65 -5.87
CA LEU A 6 -19.99 1.11 -6.92
C LEU A 6 -20.53 2.36 -7.66
N ILE A 7 -21.84 2.50 -7.80
CA ILE A 7 -22.45 3.65 -8.46
C ILE A 7 -22.19 4.95 -7.68
N LEU A 8 -22.14 4.87 -6.36
CA LEU A 8 -21.86 6.00 -5.48
C LEU A 8 -20.35 6.21 -5.22
N ASP A 9 -19.51 5.34 -5.75
CA ASP A 9 -18.05 5.46 -5.66
C ASP A 9 -17.47 6.24 -6.85
N SER A 10 -17.96 7.45 -7.05
CA SER A 10 -17.54 8.35 -8.13
C SER A 10 -17.66 9.82 -7.69
N ASP A 11 -17.12 10.72 -8.49
CA ASP A 11 -17.31 12.16 -8.28
C ASP A 11 -18.71 12.56 -8.75
N SER A 12 -19.45 13.36 -7.96
CA SER A 12 -20.85 13.67 -8.21
C SER A 12 -21.12 14.32 -9.59
N TYR A 13 -20.21 15.13 -10.13
CA TYR A 13 -20.39 15.76 -11.45
C TYR A 13 -20.40 14.74 -12.59
N LYS A 14 -19.81 13.56 -12.39
CA LYS A 14 -19.81 12.46 -13.40
C LYS A 14 -21.20 11.87 -13.61
N THR A 15 -22.13 12.02 -12.65
CA THR A 15 -23.51 11.55 -12.79
C THR A 15 -24.27 12.23 -13.93
N SER A 16 -23.82 13.42 -14.36
CA SER A 16 -24.43 14.21 -15.44
C SER A 16 -23.69 14.14 -16.77
N HIS A 17 -22.48 13.55 -16.85
CA HIS A 17 -21.64 13.56 -18.06
C HIS A 17 -22.31 12.88 -19.27
N TRP A 18 -23.15 11.88 -19.06
CA TRP A 18 -23.88 11.19 -20.12
C TRP A 18 -24.79 12.15 -20.93
N LEU A 19 -25.31 13.23 -20.30
CA LEU A 19 -26.09 14.28 -20.96
C LEU A 19 -25.23 15.21 -21.82
N GLN A 20 -23.91 15.26 -21.57
CA GLN A 20 -22.98 16.17 -22.23
C GLN A 20 -22.33 15.54 -23.45
N LEU A 21 -22.49 14.21 -23.62
CA LEU A 21 -21.95 13.51 -24.79
C LEU A 21 -22.80 13.79 -26.03
N PRO A 22 -22.20 13.90 -27.21
CA PRO A 22 -22.92 14.01 -28.47
C PRO A 22 -23.93 12.88 -28.64
N ASN A 23 -25.21 13.24 -28.82
CA ASN A 23 -26.32 12.30 -29.01
C ASN A 23 -27.37 12.89 -29.96
N SER A 24 -27.00 13.14 -31.20
CA SER A 24 -27.88 13.60 -32.29
C SER A 24 -27.92 12.58 -33.43
N SER A 25 -28.76 12.83 -34.40
CA SER A 25 -28.82 11.99 -35.61
C SER A 25 -27.47 11.94 -36.35
N ASP A 26 -26.70 13.04 -36.33
CA ASP A 26 -25.45 13.20 -37.07
C ASP A 26 -24.20 12.87 -36.24
N PHE A 27 -24.31 13.01 -34.94
CA PHE A 27 -23.22 12.76 -34.00
C PHE A 27 -23.70 11.97 -32.77
N LYS A 28 -23.31 10.70 -32.70
CA LYS A 28 -23.61 9.87 -31.55
C LYS A 28 -22.35 9.23 -31.01
N THR A 29 -22.08 9.46 -29.75
CA THR A 29 -20.98 8.79 -29.04
C THR A 29 -21.33 7.30 -28.86
N SER A 30 -20.54 6.42 -29.47
CA SER A 30 -20.70 4.96 -29.34
C SER A 30 -19.58 4.31 -28.53
N ASN A 31 -18.46 5.00 -28.35
CA ASN A 31 -17.34 4.54 -27.53
C ASN A 31 -16.56 5.73 -26.97
N ILE A 32 -15.98 5.53 -25.78
CA ILE A 32 -14.99 6.44 -25.20
C ILE A 32 -13.78 5.58 -24.87
N PHE A 33 -12.62 6.02 -25.35
CA PHE A 33 -11.32 5.44 -25.04
C PHE A 33 -10.55 6.42 -24.15
N SER A 34 -10.05 5.94 -23.03
CA SER A 34 -9.23 6.71 -22.10
C SER A 34 -7.96 5.96 -21.71
N TYR A 35 -6.97 6.69 -21.26
CA TYR A 35 -5.74 6.12 -20.72
C TYR A 35 -5.31 6.86 -19.47
N LEU A 36 -4.51 6.18 -18.66
CA LEU A 36 -3.87 6.71 -17.46
C LEU A 36 -2.37 6.72 -17.66
N GLU A 37 -1.74 7.84 -17.31
CA GLU A 37 -0.29 8.02 -17.32
C GLU A 37 0.18 8.76 -16.07
N SER A 38 1.45 8.64 -15.74
CA SER A 38 2.10 9.55 -14.78
C SER A 38 2.45 10.86 -15.46
N ARG A 39 1.97 11.99 -14.94
CA ARG A 39 2.31 13.33 -15.45
C ARG A 39 3.69 13.81 -15.01
N GLY A 40 4.39 13.04 -14.18
CA GLY A 40 5.68 13.42 -13.62
C GLY A 40 5.60 13.70 -12.13
N GLY A 41 6.67 14.29 -11.59
CA GLY A 41 6.83 14.61 -10.18
C GLY A 41 8.28 14.40 -9.74
N LYS A 42 8.47 13.90 -8.52
CA LYS A 42 9.79 13.69 -7.94
C LYS A 42 10.64 12.66 -8.70
N TYR A 43 10.00 11.65 -9.26
CA TYR A 43 10.67 10.52 -9.92
C TYR A 43 10.48 10.57 -11.43
N PRO A 44 11.50 10.21 -12.25
CA PRO A 44 11.41 10.23 -13.71
C PRO A 44 10.57 9.08 -14.28
N GLU A 45 10.28 8.08 -13.46
CA GLU A 45 9.57 6.87 -13.82
C GLU A 45 8.73 6.37 -12.64
N THR A 46 7.76 5.51 -12.90
CA THR A 46 6.90 4.90 -11.89
C THR A 46 6.97 3.38 -11.97
N ILE A 47 6.74 2.71 -10.84
CA ILE A 47 6.52 1.27 -10.80
C ILE A 47 5.02 1.05 -10.74
N PHE A 48 4.44 0.47 -11.78
CA PHE A 48 3.01 0.21 -11.86
C PHE A 48 2.62 -0.93 -10.94
N PHE A 49 1.66 -0.69 -10.03
CA PHE A 49 1.17 -1.69 -9.08
C PHE A 49 -0.22 -1.33 -8.56
N GLY A 50 -1.02 -2.35 -8.21
CA GLY A 50 -2.25 -2.21 -7.41
C GLY A 50 -3.55 -2.30 -8.19
N LEU A 51 -3.55 -2.29 -9.51
CA LEU A 51 -4.77 -2.37 -10.33
C LEU A 51 -5.53 -3.70 -10.09
N GLN A 52 -4.82 -4.82 -9.95
CA GLN A 52 -5.44 -6.13 -9.76
C GLN A 52 -6.36 -6.17 -8.54
N TYR A 53 -5.96 -5.50 -7.45
CA TYR A 53 -6.81 -5.36 -6.27
C TYR A 53 -8.12 -4.65 -6.59
N LEU A 54 -8.07 -3.47 -7.23
CA LEU A 54 -9.27 -2.71 -7.61
C LEU A 54 -10.24 -3.52 -8.49
N LEU A 55 -9.70 -4.23 -9.48
CA LEU A 55 -10.50 -5.04 -10.38
C LEU A 55 -11.21 -6.17 -9.62
N LYS A 56 -10.49 -6.87 -8.74
CA LYS A 56 -11.04 -7.99 -7.96
C LYS A 56 -12.01 -7.54 -6.87
N GLU A 57 -11.70 -6.47 -6.17
CA GLU A 57 -12.51 -6.02 -5.04
C GLU A 57 -13.77 -5.28 -5.49
N TYR A 58 -13.69 -4.45 -6.51
CA TYR A 58 -14.74 -3.52 -6.88
C TYR A 58 -15.41 -3.86 -8.23
N LEU A 59 -14.64 -4.05 -9.31
CA LEU A 59 -15.21 -4.21 -10.64
C LEU A 59 -15.66 -5.63 -10.97
N SER A 60 -15.23 -6.64 -10.26
CA SER A 60 -15.70 -8.02 -10.46
C SER A 60 -17.09 -8.27 -9.89
N LYS A 61 -17.58 -7.41 -8.99
CA LYS A 61 -18.88 -7.52 -8.35
C LYS A 61 -19.95 -6.85 -9.22
N PRO A 62 -21.07 -7.52 -9.51
CA PRO A 62 -22.14 -6.91 -10.28
C PRO A 62 -22.87 -5.83 -9.47
N VAL A 63 -23.27 -4.75 -10.12
CA VAL A 63 -24.21 -3.79 -9.56
C VAL A 63 -25.63 -4.38 -9.59
N THR A 64 -26.47 -4.00 -8.63
CA THR A 64 -27.84 -4.49 -8.49
C THR A 64 -28.85 -3.37 -8.67
N MET A 65 -30.13 -3.70 -8.85
CA MET A 65 -31.21 -2.68 -8.88
C MET A 65 -31.31 -1.93 -7.56
N GLU A 66 -31.00 -2.57 -6.43
CA GLU A 66 -30.95 -1.89 -5.11
C GLU A 66 -29.88 -0.79 -5.12
N ASN A 67 -28.69 -1.07 -5.69
CA ASN A 67 -27.64 -0.05 -5.86
C ASN A 67 -28.10 1.11 -6.76
N VAL A 68 -28.89 0.82 -7.81
CA VAL A 68 -29.39 1.84 -8.73
C VAL A 68 -30.43 2.73 -8.05
N GLU A 69 -31.37 2.15 -7.29
CA GLU A 69 -32.39 2.92 -6.57
C GLU A 69 -31.77 3.78 -5.46
N GLU A 70 -30.83 3.24 -4.68
CA GLU A 70 -30.09 4.00 -3.68
C GLU A 70 -29.34 5.18 -4.31
N ALA A 71 -28.65 4.95 -5.42
CA ALA A 71 -27.90 6.00 -6.12
C ALA A 71 -28.82 7.07 -6.71
N LYS A 72 -29.99 6.69 -7.23
CA LYS A 72 -31.03 7.62 -7.69
C LYS A 72 -31.53 8.53 -6.57
N GLU A 73 -31.82 7.96 -5.40
CA GLU A 73 -32.27 8.73 -4.24
C GLU A 73 -31.20 9.73 -3.80
N ILE A 74 -29.95 9.26 -3.63
CA ILE A 74 -28.84 10.11 -3.23
C ILE A 74 -28.58 11.22 -4.25
N ALA A 75 -28.58 10.91 -5.56
CA ALA A 75 -28.39 11.91 -6.60
C ALA A 75 -29.49 12.99 -6.57
N ALA A 76 -30.74 12.59 -6.38
CA ALA A 76 -31.87 13.53 -6.27
C ALA A 76 -31.75 14.45 -5.05
N LEU A 77 -31.40 13.91 -3.88
CA LEU A 77 -31.17 14.67 -2.67
C LEU A 77 -29.94 15.60 -2.78
N HIS A 78 -28.92 15.13 -3.50
CA HIS A 78 -27.69 15.91 -3.74
C HIS A 78 -27.86 17.00 -4.82
N GLY A 79 -28.95 16.94 -5.61
CA GLY A 79 -29.27 17.95 -6.63
C GLY A 79 -28.56 17.75 -7.97
N VAL A 80 -28.21 16.53 -8.32
CA VAL A 80 -27.53 16.20 -9.60
C VAL A 80 -28.39 15.26 -10.45
N PRO A 81 -28.32 15.35 -11.81
CA PRO A 81 -28.95 14.37 -12.68
C PRO A 81 -28.38 12.97 -12.47
N PHE A 82 -29.21 11.95 -12.68
CA PHE A 82 -28.79 10.56 -12.57
C PHE A 82 -29.26 9.76 -13.82
N ASN A 83 -28.37 8.95 -14.37
CA ASN A 83 -28.65 8.13 -15.55
C ASN A 83 -29.34 6.81 -15.14
N TYR A 84 -30.57 6.91 -14.65
CA TYR A 84 -31.32 5.74 -14.20
C TYR A 84 -31.44 4.66 -15.29
N ASP A 85 -31.84 5.03 -16.49
CA ASP A 85 -32.06 4.08 -17.59
C ASP A 85 -30.75 3.42 -18.06
N GLY A 86 -29.66 4.16 -18.07
CA GLY A 86 -28.34 3.60 -18.38
C GLY A 86 -27.85 2.59 -17.35
N TRP A 87 -28.03 2.87 -16.07
CA TRP A 87 -27.69 1.93 -15.00
C TRP A 87 -28.62 0.73 -14.95
N LYS A 88 -29.92 0.94 -15.14
CA LYS A 88 -30.92 -0.13 -15.27
C LYS A 88 -30.57 -1.05 -16.45
N TYR A 89 -30.16 -0.50 -17.60
CA TYR A 89 -29.69 -1.28 -18.74
C TYR A 89 -28.51 -2.18 -18.37
N ILE A 90 -27.51 -1.65 -17.66
CA ILE A 90 -26.36 -2.45 -17.20
C ILE A 90 -26.82 -3.60 -16.31
N VAL A 91 -27.77 -3.38 -15.41
CA VAL A 91 -28.29 -4.44 -14.52
C VAL A 91 -29.08 -5.47 -15.30
N GLU A 92 -30.08 -5.04 -16.08
CA GLU A 92 -31.06 -5.94 -16.71
C GLU A 92 -30.50 -6.66 -17.96
N GLN A 93 -29.70 -5.97 -18.79
CA GLN A 93 -29.22 -6.51 -20.05
C GLN A 93 -27.80 -7.09 -19.95
N LEU A 94 -26.96 -6.58 -19.02
CA LEU A 94 -25.58 -7.01 -18.88
C LEU A 94 -25.30 -7.77 -17.55
N GLY A 95 -26.38 -8.09 -16.81
CA GLY A 95 -26.29 -8.81 -15.53
C GLY A 95 -25.51 -8.06 -14.44
N GLY A 96 -25.57 -6.72 -14.48
CA GLY A 96 -24.89 -5.86 -13.53
C GLY A 96 -23.36 -5.73 -13.73
N LYS A 97 -22.79 -6.37 -14.74
CA LYS A 97 -21.36 -6.30 -15.03
C LYS A 97 -21.05 -4.99 -15.75
N ILE A 98 -20.04 -4.28 -15.27
CA ILE A 98 -19.58 -3.03 -15.88
C ILE A 98 -18.95 -3.34 -17.24
N PRO A 99 -19.50 -2.82 -18.36
CA PRO A 99 -19.06 -3.19 -19.70
C PRO A 99 -17.84 -2.40 -20.15
N VAL A 100 -16.68 -2.69 -19.53
CA VAL A 100 -15.42 -2.04 -19.89
C VAL A 100 -14.34 -3.05 -20.22
N ARG A 101 -13.42 -2.65 -21.07
CA ARG A 101 -12.17 -3.33 -21.34
C ARG A 101 -11.03 -2.50 -20.78
N ILE A 102 -10.31 -3.07 -19.83
CA ILE A 102 -9.11 -2.46 -19.25
C ILE A 102 -7.90 -3.27 -19.68
N ARG A 103 -6.89 -2.57 -20.20
CA ARG A 103 -5.58 -3.14 -20.52
C ARG A 103 -4.54 -2.33 -19.78
N ALA A 104 -3.56 -3.00 -19.19
CA ALA A 104 -2.51 -2.34 -18.40
C ALA A 104 -1.16 -3.01 -18.67
N VAL A 105 -0.09 -2.30 -18.38
CA VAL A 105 1.23 -2.92 -18.25
C VAL A 105 1.22 -3.92 -17.11
N PRO A 106 2.02 -4.98 -17.13
CA PRO A 106 2.12 -5.91 -15.99
C PRO A 106 2.52 -5.18 -14.70
N GLU A 107 1.92 -5.55 -13.58
CA GLU A 107 2.32 -5.00 -12.28
C GLU A 107 3.78 -5.34 -11.97
N GLY A 108 4.49 -4.40 -11.35
CA GLY A 108 5.95 -4.45 -11.18
C GLY A 108 6.73 -3.82 -12.34
N THR A 109 6.08 -3.46 -13.46
CA THR A 109 6.76 -2.83 -14.59
C THR A 109 7.17 -1.40 -14.26
N LYS A 110 8.42 -1.07 -14.60
CA LYS A 110 8.96 0.27 -14.54
C LYS A 110 8.59 1.02 -15.81
N VAL A 111 7.88 2.14 -15.67
CA VAL A 111 7.34 2.91 -16.78
C VAL A 111 7.80 4.38 -16.68
N PRO A 112 8.47 4.95 -17.68
CA PRO A 112 8.79 6.36 -17.69
C PRO A 112 7.54 7.23 -17.63
N ASN A 113 7.67 8.42 -17.02
CA ASN A 113 6.57 9.39 -17.00
C ASN A 113 6.09 9.71 -18.42
N GLN A 114 4.83 10.14 -18.55
CA GLN A 114 4.19 10.45 -19.84
C GLN A 114 4.09 9.24 -20.79
N ASN A 115 4.09 8.04 -20.22
CA ASN A 115 3.79 6.81 -20.94
C ASN A 115 2.56 6.14 -20.35
N VAL A 116 1.81 5.44 -21.19
CA VAL A 116 0.54 4.80 -20.81
C VAL A 116 0.78 3.67 -19.83
N LEU A 117 0.11 3.73 -18.67
CA LEU A 117 0.09 2.70 -17.64
C LEU A 117 -1.07 1.73 -17.84
N MET A 118 -2.24 2.27 -18.16
CA MET A 118 -3.43 1.50 -18.51
C MET A 118 -4.34 2.25 -19.46
N THR A 119 -5.19 1.50 -20.16
CA THR A 119 -6.27 2.02 -21.00
C THR A 119 -7.61 1.49 -20.53
N CYS A 120 -8.67 2.25 -20.74
CA CYS A 120 -10.04 1.86 -20.45
C CYS A 120 -10.96 2.30 -21.60
N GLU A 121 -11.84 1.40 -22.01
CA GLU A 121 -12.86 1.69 -23.03
C GLU A 121 -14.16 0.96 -22.70
N SER A 122 -15.31 1.56 -23.03
CA SER A 122 -16.59 0.85 -22.97
C SER A 122 -16.62 -0.24 -24.04
N THR A 123 -17.22 -1.39 -23.70
CA THR A 123 -17.44 -2.50 -24.65
C THR A 123 -18.87 -2.55 -25.18
N ASP A 124 -19.75 -1.63 -24.72
CA ASP A 124 -21.14 -1.55 -25.15
C ASP A 124 -21.49 -0.13 -25.62
N PRO A 125 -21.93 0.04 -26.89
CA PRO A 125 -22.25 1.33 -27.46
C PRO A 125 -23.46 2.03 -26.85
N ASN A 126 -24.27 1.36 -26.03
CA ASN A 126 -25.40 1.97 -25.35
C ASN A 126 -24.98 2.70 -24.07
N VAL A 127 -23.82 2.37 -23.53
CA VAL A 127 -23.30 2.97 -22.28
C VAL A 127 -21.86 3.45 -22.40
N PRO A 128 -21.51 4.26 -23.42
CA PRO A 128 -20.13 4.74 -23.63
C PRO A 128 -19.63 5.59 -22.46
N TRP A 129 -20.51 6.27 -21.76
CA TRP A 129 -20.24 7.13 -20.61
C TRP A 129 -19.61 6.38 -19.42
N ILE A 130 -19.74 5.04 -19.36
CA ILE A 130 -19.24 4.25 -18.24
C ILE A 130 -17.71 4.35 -18.12
N THR A 131 -16.99 4.54 -19.23
CA THR A 131 -15.53 4.70 -19.24
C THR A 131 -15.08 5.84 -18.34
N THR A 132 -15.73 7.00 -18.43
CA THR A 132 -15.39 8.17 -17.61
C THR A 132 -16.00 8.10 -16.22
N TYR A 133 -17.08 7.34 -16.05
CA TYR A 133 -17.72 7.18 -14.74
C TYR A 133 -16.83 6.45 -13.74
N ILE A 134 -16.17 5.38 -14.16
CA ILE A 134 -15.29 4.57 -13.30
C ILE A 134 -13.88 5.14 -13.16
N GLU A 135 -13.60 6.28 -13.78
CA GLU A 135 -12.29 6.95 -13.68
C GLU A 135 -11.88 7.18 -12.23
N THR A 136 -12.79 7.66 -11.38
CA THR A 136 -12.53 7.94 -9.97
C THR A 136 -11.97 6.71 -9.25
N LEU A 137 -12.54 5.53 -9.49
CA LEU A 137 -12.03 4.27 -8.94
C LEU A 137 -10.65 3.94 -9.49
N LEU A 138 -10.47 3.99 -10.82
CA LEU A 138 -9.19 3.64 -11.47
C LEU A 138 -8.07 4.60 -11.10
N MET A 139 -8.38 5.87 -10.90
CA MET A 139 -7.40 6.88 -10.50
C MET A 139 -6.78 6.59 -9.13
N ARG A 140 -7.46 5.88 -8.23
CA ARG A 140 -6.90 5.53 -6.91
C ARG A 140 -5.63 4.69 -6.99
N THR A 141 -5.32 4.11 -8.13
CA THR A 141 -4.03 3.41 -8.35
C THR A 141 -2.82 4.32 -8.17
N TRP A 142 -2.99 5.67 -8.18
CA TRP A 142 -1.91 6.61 -7.89
C TRP A 142 -1.22 6.30 -6.56
N TYR A 143 -1.98 5.88 -5.54
CA TYR A 143 -1.43 5.62 -4.21
C TYR A 143 -0.48 4.41 -4.16
N PRO A 144 -0.88 3.19 -4.55
CA PRO A 144 0.03 2.05 -4.59
C PRO A 144 1.18 2.26 -5.58
N ILE A 145 0.96 2.91 -6.71
CA ILE A 145 2.03 3.26 -7.66
C ILE A 145 3.06 4.17 -6.99
N THR A 146 2.61 5.19 -6.27
CA THR A 146 3.50 6.13 -5.57
C THR A 146 4.31 5.43 -4.49
N VAL A 147 3.68 4.62 -3.64
CA VAL A 147 4.39 3.86 -2.60
C VAL A 147 5.38 2.88 -3.20
N CYS A 148 4.97 2.13 -4.24
CA CYS A 148 5.85 1.18 -4.91
C CYS A 148 7.07 1.87 -5.55
N THR A 149 6.85 3.01 -6.20
CA THR A 149 7.91 3.82 -6.82
C THR A 149 8.89 4.37 -5.78
N GLN A 150 8.37 4.88 -4.67
CA GLN A 150 9.21 5.35 -3.56
C GLN A 150 10.05 4.23 -2.97
N SER A 151 9.44 3.10 -2.65
CA SER A 151 10.15 1.90 -2.15
C SER A 151 11.24 1.44 -3.12
N TYR A 152 10.92 1.38 -4.42
CA TYR A 152 11.89 1.03 -5.45
C TYR A 152 13.07 1.99 -5.47
N THR A 153 12.81 3.29 -5.44
CA THR A 153 13.85 4.33 -5.48
C THR A 153 14.76 4.24 -4.25
N ILE A 154 14.17 4.02 -3.06
CA ILE A 154 14.93 3.81 -1.83
C ILE A 154 15.77 2.52 -1.94
N LYS A 155 15.23 1.45 -2.50
CA LYS A 155 15.97 0.21 -2.74
C LYS A 155 17.22 0.44 -3.59
N GLN A 156 17.10 1.22 -4.69
CA GLN A 156 18.26 1.55 -5.54
C GLN A 156 19.31 2.38 -4.77
N LEU A 157 18.86 3.32 -3.95
CA LEU A 157 19.75 4.11 -3.10
C LEU A 157 20.50 3.23 -2.08
N ILE A 158 19.80 2.38 -1.36
CA ILE A 158 20.40 1.46 -0.38
C ILE A 158 21.38 0.52 -1.09
N LEU A 159 20.97 -0.06 -2.21
CA LEU A 159 21.80 -1.00 -2.97
C LEU A 159 23.12 -0.37 -3.42
N LYS A 160 23.10 0.92 -3.83
CA LYS A 160 24.31 1.66 -4.20
C LYS A 160 25.35 1.70 -3.07
N TYR A 161 24.91 1.83 -1.81
CA TYR A 161 25.82 1.83 -0.67
C TYR A 161 26.15 0.40 -0.23
N LEU A 162 25.18 -0.47 -0.20
CA LEU A 162 25.34 -1.86 0.20
C LEU A 162 26.36 -2.60 -0.68
N THR A 163 26.38 -2.30 -1.98
CA THR A 163 27.40 -2.83 -2.92
C THR A 163 28.84 -2.47 -2.53
N LYS A 164 29.05 -1.43 -1.73
CA LYS A 164 30.37 -0.99 -1.26
C LYS A 164 30.74 -1.53 0.11
N THR A 165 29.78 -2.03 0.88
CA THR A 165 29.93 -2.32 2.31
C THR A 165 29.56 -3.76 2.69
N SER A 166 28.89 -4.50 1.81
CA SER A 166 28.47 -5.87 2.04
C SER A 166 29.16 -6.85 1.10
N GLU A 167 29.40 -8.06 1.58
CA GLU A 167 29.92 -9.17 0.78
C GLU A 167 28.82 -9.75 -0.14
N ASP A 168 27.54 -9.72 0.29
CA ASP A 168 26.39 -10.16 -0.50
C ASP A 168 25.24 -9.15 -0.49
N PRO A 169 25.36 -8.04 -1.25
CA PRO A 169 24.36 -7.00 -1.32
C PRO A 169 22.97 -7.49 -1.75
N GLN A 170 22.92 -8.51 -2.60
CA GLN A 170 21.66 -9.01 -3.15
C GLN A 170 20.89 -9.86 -2.14
N ALA A 171 21.55 -10.63 -1.32
CA ALA A 171 20.91 -11.38 -0.23
C ALA A 171 20.41 -10.45 0.87
N GLU A 172 21.16 -9.40 1.18
CA GLU A 172 20.83 -8.50 2.28
C GLU A 172 19.75 -7.46 1.97
N ILE A 173 19.66 -6.98 0.73
CA ILE A 173 18.81 -5.83 0.37
C ILE A 173 17.33 -6.03 0.73
N ALA A 174 16.83 -7.26 0.72
CA ALA A 174 15.43 -7.57 0.94
C ALA A 174 14.88 -7.08 2.30
N PHE A 175 15.76 -6.93 3.31
CA PHE A 175 15.39 -6.54 4.68
C PHE A 175 15.99 -5.21 5.14
N LYS A 176 16.54 -4.40 4.22
CA LYS A 176 17.18 -3.11 4.57
C LYS A 176 16.22 -1.93 4.68
N LEU A 177 14.94 -2.12 4.39
CA LEU A 177 13.86 -1.17 4.67
C LEU A 177 12.66 -1.94 5.19
N HIS A 178 12.16 -1.52 6.35
CA HIS A 178 11.03 -2.17 7.03
C HIS A 178 9.80 -1.26 7.02
N ASP A 179 8.61 -1.82 6.80
CA ASP A 179 7.35 -1.08 6.82
C ASP A 179 6.72 -1.10 8.22
N PHE A 180 6.63 0.06 8.85
CA PHE A 180 5.90 0.33 10.09
C PHE A 180 4.68 1.25 9.85
N GLY A 181 4.23 1.39 8.61
CA GLY A 181 3.23 2.37 8.17
C GLY A 181 1.79 2.03 8.51
N CYS A 182 1.48 0.87 9.09
CA CYS A 182 0.11 0.43 9.34
C CYS A 182 -0.72 1.49 10.11
N ARG A 183 -0.15 2.06 11.18
CA ARG A 183 -0.80 3.09 12.00
C ARG A 183 -0.75 4.50 11.41
N GLY A 184 0.07 4.72 10.38
CA GLY A 184 0.33 6.04 9.80
C GLY A 184 -0.58 6.43 8.64
N VAL A 185 -1.45 5.53 8.16
CA VAL A 185 -2.36 5.74 7.04
C VAL A 185 -3.82 5.85 7.51
N SER A 186 -4.72 6.26 6.59
CA SER A 186 -6.08 6.66 6.91
C SER A 186 -7.08 5.51 7.10
N SER A 187 -6.76 4.29 6.65
CA SER A 187 -7.69 3.16 6.72
C SER A 187 -6.96 1.81 6.67
N TYR A 188 -7.67 0.74 7.04
CA TYR A 188 -7.22 -0.64 6.86
C TYR A 188 -6.83 -0.92 5.39
N GLU A 189 -7.67 -0.48 4.44
CA GLU A 189 -7.41 -0.65 3.02
C GLU A 189 -6.13 0.07 2.58
N SER A 190 -5.93 1.32 3.01
CA SER A 190 -4.71 2.07 2.71
C SER A 190 -3.46 1.39 3.30
N ALA A 191 -3.56 0.83 4.52
CA ALA A 191 -2.48 0.06 5.12
C ALA A 191 -2.16 -1.20 4.31
N ALA A 192 -3.20 -1.95 3.93
CA ALA A 192 -3.05 -3.17 3.16
C ALA A 192 -2.44 -2.92 1.78
N TRP A 193 -2.96 -1.92 1.08
CA TRP A 193 -2.58 -1.61 -0.30
C TRP A 193 -1.20 -0.95 -0.38
N GLY A 194 -0.94 0.03 0.48
CA GLY A 194 0.38 0.66 0.59
C GLY A 194 1.46 -0.30 1.06
N GLY A 195 1.16 -1.12 2.07
CA GLY A 195 2.08 -2.14 2.55
C GLY A 195 2.39 -3.21 1.50
N ALA A 196 1.37 -3.68 0.74
CA ALA A 196 1.60 -4.59 -0.39
C ALA A 196 2.49 -3.96 -1.47
N SER A 197 2.35 -2.65 -1.71
CA SER A 197 3.21 -1.91 -2.65
C SER A 197 4.68 -1.87 -2.22
N HIS A 198 4.92 -1.73 -0.91
CA HIS A 198 6.27 -1.84 -0.34
C HIS A 198 6.85 -3.25 -0.55
N LEU A 199 6.03 -4.29 -0.37
CA LEU A 199 6.45 -5.70 -0.51
C LEU A 199 6.78 -6.12 -1.96
N VAL A 200 6.51 -5.30 -2.95
CA VAL A 200 7.06 -5.50 -4.32
C VAL A 200 8.58 -5.36 -4.34
N ASN A 201 9.14 -4.57 -3.43
CA ASN A 201 10.56 -4.21 -3.41
C ASN A 201 11.34 -4.81 -2.24
N PHE A 202 10.70 -4.99 -1.08
CA PHE A 202 11.30 -5.45 0.17
C PHE A 202 10.47 -6.56 0.80
N MET A 203 11.04 -7.23 1.80
CA MET A 203 10.37 -8.32 2.52
C MET A 203 10.16 -8.01 4.01
N GLY A 204 10.67 -6.90 4.52
CA GLY A 204 10.51 -6.50 5.92
C GLY A 204 9.21 -5.70 6.14
N THR A 205 8.32 -6.17 7.02
CA THR A 205 7.06 -5.47 7.33
C THR A 205 6.48 -5.89 8.67
N ASP A 206 5.90 -4.91 9.39
CA ASP A 206 5.02 -5.11 10.54
C ASP A 206 3.55 -4.84 10.17
N THR A 207 3.27 -4.47 8.91
CA THR A 207 1.93 -4.18 8.42
C THR A 207 1.20 -5.48 8.06
N LEU A 208 0.57 -6.14 9.03
CA LEU A 208 -0.18 -7.38 8.81
C LEU A 208 -1.24 -7.29 7.70
N PRO A 209 -2.00 -6.18 7.56
CA PRO A 209 -2.93 -6.01 6.44
C PRO A 209 -2.30 -6.22 5.06
N ALA A 210 -1.02 -5.87 4.87
CA ALA A 210 -0.31 -6.07 3.60
C ALA A 210 -0.14 -7.54 3.26
N LEU A 211 0.13 -8.38 4.26
CA LEU A 211 0.24 -9.83 4.08
C LEU A 211 -1.09 -10.44 3.64
N MET A 212 -2.20 -9.96 4.21
CA MET A 212 -3.55 -10.38 3.82
C MET A 212 -3.90 -9.92 2.40
N MET A 213 -3.50 -8.73 2.01
CA MET A 213 -3.64 -8.22 0.64
C MET A 213 -2.88 -9.12 -0.35
N ALA A 214 -1.61 -9.40 -0.09
CA ALA A 214 -0.78 -10.27 -0.92
C ALA A 214 -1.38 -11.69 -1.05
N ARG A 215 -1.87 -12.24 0.04
CA ARG A 215 -2.46 -13.58 0.08
C ARG A 215 -3.78 -13.65 -0.70
N ASN A 216 -4.69 -12.71 -0.45
CA ASN A 216 -6.06 -12.81 -0.95
C ASN A 216 -6.18 -12.36 -2.42
N TYR A 217 -5.39 -11.37 -2.84
CA TYR A 217 -5.51 -10.78 -4.18
C TYR A 217 -4.38 -11.17 -5.13
N TYR A 218 -3.20 -11.51 -4.61
CA TYR A 218 -2.02 -11.86 -5.40
C TYR A 218 -1.59 -13.32 -5.26
N HIS A 219 -2.32 -14.13 -4.48
CA HIS A 219 -2.04 -15.55 -4.25
C HIS A 219 -0.62 -15.83 -3.73
N CYS A 220 -0.05 -14.88 -3.00
CA CYS A 220 1.25 -15.01 -2.35
C CYS A 220 1.04 -15.46 -0.89
N PRO A 221 1.37 -16.70 -0.51
CA PRO A 221 1.09 -17.21 0.83
C PRO A 221 1.74 -16.38 1.94
N MET A 222 2.97 -15.88 1.69
CA MET A 222 3.73 -15.06 2.62
C MET A 222 4.67 -14.13 1.84
N ALA A 223 4.34 -12.85 1.80
CA ALA A 223 5.09 -11.85 1.03
C ALA A 223 6.14 -11.10 1.87
N GLY A 224 6.05 -11.15 3.19
CA GLY A 224 6.94 -10.39 4.06
C GLY A 224 7.10 -11.03 5.44
N PHE A 225 8.12 -10.56 6.17
CA PHE A 225 8.54 -11.12 7.44
C PHE A 225 8.84 -10.01 8.43
N SER A 226 8.80 -10.38 9.72
CA SER A 226 9.23 -9.55 10.83
C SER A 226 9.99 -10.39 11.86
N ILE A 227 10.52 -9.72 12.88
CA ILE A 227 11.22 -10.30 14.03
C ILE A 227 10.57 -9.82 15.32
N PRO A 228 10.74 -10.52 16.45
CA PRO A 228 10.35 -10.00 17.74
C PRO A 228 11.00 -8.64 18.00
N ALA A 229 10.19 -7.64 18.31
CA ALA A 229 10.65 -6.28 18.56
C ALA A 229 9.95 -5.67 19.77
N ALA A 230 10.71 -4.96 20.61
CA ALA A 230 10.15 -4.15 21.68
C ALA A 230 9.58 -2.83 21.16
N GLU A 231 8.62 -2.26 21.87
CA GLU A 231 8.24 -0.85 21.76
C GLU A 231 8.49 -0.13 23.09
N HIS A 232 8.39 1.21 23.10
CA HIS A 232 8.68 1.98 24.34
C HIS A 232 7.84 1.54 25.52
N SER A 233 6.55 1.24 25.32
CA SER A 233 5.65 0.78 26.39
C SER A 233 6.11 -0.51 27.05
N THR A 234 6.67 -1.45 26.28
CA THR A 234 7.15 -2.73 26.81
C THR A 234 8.49 -2.62 27.55
N ILE A 235 9.21 -1.52 27.37
CA ILE A 235 10.42 -1.19 28.12
C ILE A 235 10.09 -0.31 29.33
N THR A 236 9.36 0.79 29.12
CA THR A 236 9.06 1.75 30.19
C THR A 236 8.14 1.20 31.27
N SER A 237 7.38 0.15 30.98
CA SER A 237 6.56 -0.56 31.98
C SER A 237 7.37 -1.21 33.12
N TRP A 238 8.67 -1.42 32.91
CA TRP A 238 9.58 -1.93 33.93
C TRP A 238 10.09 -0.83 34.87
N GLY A 239 9.92 0.45 34.51
CA GLY A 239 10.52 1.59 35.21
C GLY A 239 11.98 1.82 34.78
N ARG A 240 12.43 3.05 34.96
CA ARG A 240 13.76 3.48 34.52
C ARG A 240 14.90 2.70 35.15
N GLU A 241 14.78 2.42 36.45
CA GLU A 241 15.78 1.70 37.24
C GLU A 241 15.87 0.21 36.88
N ASN A 242 14.88 -0.32 36.17
CA ASN A 242 14.82 -1.71 35.71
C ASN A 242 14.96 -1.88 34.20
N GLU A 243 15.47 -0.87 33.49
CA GLU A 243 15.66 -0.93 32.03
C GLU A 243 16.53 -2.13 31.61
N VAL A 244 17.58 -2.43 32.40
CA VAL A 244 18.43 -3.60 32.20
C VAL A 244 17.63 -4.91 32.23
N GLU A 245 16.70 -5.02 33.18
CA GLU A 245 15.86 -6.21 33.31
C GLU A 245 14.85 -6.34 32.16
N ALA A 246 14.35 -5.20 31.64
CA ALA A 246 13.53 -5.21 30.44
C ALA A 246 14.29 -5.78 29.24
N TYR A 247 15.53 -5.36 29.02
CA TYR A 247 16.38 -5.87 27.94
C TYR A 247 16.77 -7.34 28.16
N ARG A 248 17.13 -7.71 29.38
CA ARG A 248 17.38 -9.11 29.76
C ARG A 248 16.19 -10.00 29.50
N ASN A 249 14.98 -9.53 29.78
CA ASN A 249 13.76 -10.26 29.47
C ASN A 249 13.59 -10.48 27.96
N MET A 250 13.91 -9.49 27.12
CA MET A 250 13.87 -9.65 25.65
C MET A 250 14.85 -10.75 25.20
N LEU A 251 16.07 -10.77 25.73
CA LEU A 251 17.05 -11.83 25.45
C LEU A 251 16.52 -13.21 25.90
N LYS A 252 15.96 -13.28 27.10
CA LYS A 252 15.40 -14.54 27.65
C LYS A 252 14.24 -15.09 26.83
N GLN A 253 13.35 -14.22 26.32
CA GLN A 253 12.16 -14.67 25.61
C GLN A 253 12.46 -15.01 24.13
N TYR A 254 13.35 -14.27 23.50
CA TYR A 254 13.54 -14.31 22.06
C TYR A 254 14.97 -14.61 21.60
N GLY A 255 15.92 -14.68 22.53
CA GLY A 255 17.32 -15.05 22.25
C GLY A 255 17.46 -16.52 21.85
N GLY A 256 18.59 -16.87 21.27
CA GLY A 256 18.96 -18.22 20.84
C GLY A 256 19.77 -18.21 19.56
N GLU A 257 20.43 -19.31 19.28
CA GLU A 257 21.29 -19.46 18.11
C GLU A 257 20.50 -19.22 16.82
N GLY A 258 20.99 -18.29 15.97
CA GLY A 258 20.38 -17.92 14.71
C GLY A 258 19.10 -17.08 14.83
N LYS A 259 18.71 -16.68 16.06
CA LYS A 259 17.58 -15.78 16.28
C LYS A 259 17.99 -14.33 16.16
N ILE A 260 17.04 -13.49 15.74
CA ILE A 260 17.20 -12.04 15.64
C ILE A 260 16.08 -11.40 16.45
N LEU A 261 16.41 -10.41 17.28
CA LEU A 261 15.43 -9.62 18.02
C LEU A 261 15.82 -8.14 17.99
N ALA A 262 14.83 -7.25 18.01
CA ALA A 262 15.04 -5.81 18.04
C ALA A 262 14.57 -5.24 19.38
N VAL A 263 15.43 -4.42 20.00
CA VAL A 263 15.11 -3.79 21.28
C VAL A 263 15.25 -2.28 21.14
N VAL A 264 14.13 -1.58 21.32
CA VAL A 264 14.13 -0.12 21.39
C VAL A 264 14.91 0.29 22.64
N SER A 265 15.93 1.10 22.47
CA SER A 265 16.93 1.37 23.50
C SER A 265 17.10 2.87 23.82
N ASP A 266 16.23 3.73 23.29
CA ASP A 266 16.21 5.17 23.52
C ASP A 266 15.06 5.65 24.43
N SER A 267 14.49 4.72 25.21
CA SER A 267 13.44 5.07 26.16
C SER A 267 13.89 6.13 27.17
N TYR A 268 15.16 6.12 27.56
CA TYR A 268 15.74 7.06 28.51
C TYR A 268 17.01 7.71 27.98
N ASP A 269 18.03 6.93 27.58
CA ASP A 269 19.30 7.41 27.04
C ASP A 269 19.94 6.34 26.16
N ILE A 270 19.90 6.51 24.85
CA ILE A 270 20.43 5.54 23.90
C ILE A 270 21.94 5.31 24.04
N PHE A 271 22.70 6.36 24.33
CA PHE A 271 24.16 6.24 24.45
C PHE A 271 24.56 5.48 25.70
N TYR A 272 23.90 5.80 26.82
CA TYR A 272 24.05 5.02 28.06
C TYR A 272 23.63 3.55 27.85
N ALA A 273 22.53 3.32 27.16
CA ALA A 273 22.07 1.96 26.88
C ALA A 273 23.10 1.18 26.02
N CYS A 274 23.68 1.79 24.99
CA CYS A 274 24.69 1.16 24.15
C CYS A 274 25.96 0.85 24.92
N GLU A 275 26.53 1.84 25.65
CA GLU A 275 27.80 1.72 26.33
C GLU A 275 27.71 0.82 27.59
N HIS A 276 26.77 1.14 28.50
CA HIS A 276 26.74 0.51 29.81
C HIS A 276 25.79 -0.68 29.94
N ILE A 277 24.60 -0.62 29.26
CA ILE A 277 23.70 -1.75 29.39
C ILE A 277 24.09 -2.87 28.42
N TRP A 278 24.13 -2.60 27.13
CA TRP A 278 24.46 -3.61 26.12
C TRP A 278 25.96 -3.94 26.09
N GLY A 279 26.81 -2.91 26.18
CA GLY A 279 28.26 -3.04 26.07
C GLY A 279 28.95 -3.61 27.31
N GLU A 280 28.37 -3.48 28.52
CA GLU A 280 28.93 -3.94 29.78
C GLU A 280 28.02 -4.93 30.47
N GLN A 281 26.85 -4.51 30.97
CA GLN A 281 26.03 -5.30 31.91
C GLN A 281 25.45 -6.56 31.27
N LEU A 282 24.97 -6.49 30.02
CA LEU A 282 24.36 -7.60 29.28
C LEU A 282 25.29 -8.24 28.24
N LYS A 283 26.52 -7.74 28.10
CA LYS A 283 27.46 -8.20 27.08
C LYS A 283 27.63 -9.72 27.04
N GLN A 284 27.87 -10.32 28.20
CA GLN A 284 28.09 -11.77 28.28
C GLN A 284 26.79 -12.53 27.96
N GLU A 285 25.64 -12.05 28.43
CA GLU A 285 24.35 -12.67 28.13
C GLU A 285 24.01 -12.61 26.63
N VAL A 286 24.35 -11.51 25.94
CA VAL A 286 24.21 -11.38 24.48
C VAL A 286 25.11 -12.40 23.76
N ILE A 287 26.37 -12.52 24.16
CA ILE A 287 27.32 -13.47 23.58
C ILE A 287 26.82 -14.92 23.79
N ASP A 288 26.44 -15.26 25.00
CA ASP A 288 25.98 -16.62 25.38
C ASP A 288 24.67 -16.98 24.67
N SER A 289 23.80 -16.02 24.39
CA SER A 289 22.54 -16.24 23.67
C SER A 289 22.74 -16.67 22.22
N LYS A 290 23.89 -16.32 21.61
CA LYS A 290 24.17 -16.51 20.17
C LYS A 290 23.11 -15.89 19.25
N ALA A 291 22.33 -14.98 19.75
CA ALA A 291 21.33 -14.23 18.98
C ALA A 291 21.96 -12.97 18.38
N THR A 292 21.36 -12.48 17.30
CA THR A 292 21.64 -11.13 16.81
C THR A 292 20.70 -10.16 17.50
N VAL A 293 21.24 -9.25 18.31
CA VAL A 293 20.47 -8.16 18.93
C VAL A 293 20.56 -6.92 18.06
N VAL A 294 19.41 -6.41 17.63
CA VAL A 294 19.29 -5.13 16.95
C VAL A 294 18.97 -4.07 17.99
N ILE A 295 19.92 -3.22 18.30
CA ILE A 295 19.74 -2.05 19.16
C ILE A 295 19.05 -0.97 18.30
N ARG A 296 17.83 -0.56 18.68
CA ARG A 296 17.00 0.34 17.87
C ARG A 296 16.89 1.71 18.54
N PRO A 297 17.58 2.74 18.03
CA PRO A 297 17.26 4.13 18.31
C PRO A 297 16.00 4.53 17.52
N ASP A 298 15.05 5.21 18.16
CA ASP A 298 13.77 5.62 17.55
C ASP A 298 13.56 7.15 17.59
N SER A 299 14.53 7.88 18.10
CA SER A 299 14.49 9.34 18.25
C SER A 299 15.82 10.00 17.87
N GLY A 300 15.80 11.35 17.75
CA GLY A 300 16.96 12.14 17.37
C GLY A 300 17.19 12.18 15.84
N HIS A 301 18.30 12.79 15.42
CA HIS A 301 18.68 12.82 14.01
C HIS A 301 19.31 11.49 13.59
N PRO A 302 18.69 10.71 12.67
CA PRO A 302 19.07 9.32 12.42
C PRO A 302 20.56 9.12 12.11
N ALA A 303 21.12 9.92 11.20
CA ALA A 303 22.53 9.78 10.81
C ALA A 303 23.48 10.06 11.97
N THR A 304 23.18 11.06 12.82
CA THR A 304 24.01 11.40 13.98
C THR A 304 23.94 10.32 15.04
N VAL A 305 22.72 9.88 15.39
CA VAL A 305 22.53 8.87 16.44
C VAL A 305 23.20 7.55 16.06
N VAL A 306 22.94 7.03 14.86
CA VAL A 306 23.52 5.77 14.39
C VAL A 306 25.04 5.84 14.26
N HIS A 307 25.61 7.01 13.92
CA HIS A 307 27.06 7.16 13.84
C HIS A 307 27.72 7.20 15.23
N THR A 308 27.01 7.70 16.24
CA THR A 308 27.53 7.86 17.61
C THR A 308 27.38 6.57 18.44
N CYS A 309 26.32 5.78 18.21
CA CYS A 309 26.15 4.45 18.81
C CYS A 309 27.12 3.41 18.21
#